data_d5985de4821f35ae3a05547e7eddffea
#
_entry.id   d5985de4821f35ae3a05547e7eddffea
#
_cell.length_a   1.000
_cell.length_b   1.000
_cell.length_c   1.000
_cell.angle_alpha   90.00
_cell.angle_beta   90.00
_cell.angle_gamma   90.00
#
_symmetry.space_group_name_H-M   'P 1'
#
loop_
_entity.id
_entity.type
_entity.pdbx_description
1 polymer ?
#
loop_
_entity_poly.entity_id
_entity_poly.type
_entity_poly.pdbx_seq_one_letter_code
_entity_poly.pdbx_strand_id
1 'polypeptide(L)'
;MSYIREMRKYIGHAPMLSVGATVVVLKDHHILLNLRSDTHSWGIPGGAIELGETLEQTAARELKEETNLTADCFTLLHLFSGRDFYFKYPNGDELYSVVALFLAEGVSGDLKITDGESTELRYFHKNDLPPLESRAKVILQWLIDQSLLS
;
A
#
# COMPACT_ATOMS: atom_id res chain seq x y z
N MET A 1 17.35 -2.68 6.13
CA MET A 1 17.76 -1.52 5.30
C MET A 1 16.94 -1.50 4.01
N SER A 2 16.41 -0.35 3.65
CA SER A 2 15.54 -0.23 2.47
C SER A 2 16.38 -0.25 1.19
N TYR A 3 16.00 -1.11 0.24
CA TYR A 3 16.62 -1.17 -1.09
C TYR A 3 16.49 0.19 -1.82
N ILE A 4 15.31 0.80 -1.78
CA ILE A 4 15.08 2.10 -2.43
C ILE A 4 15.99 3.16 -1.84
N ARG A 5 16.13 3.22 -0.52
CA ARG A 5 17.01 4.17 0.15
C ARG A 5 18.46 3.98 -0.29
N GLU A 6 18.93 2.73 -0.41
CA GLU A 6 20.27 2.44 -0.89
C GLU A 6 20.47 2.90 -2.35
N MET A 7 19.51 2.61 -3.21
CA MET A 7 19.60 3.01 -4.63
C MET A 7 19.58 4.54 -4.79
N ARG A 8 18.85 5.25 -3.94
CA ARG A 8 18.80 6.71 -3.97
C ARG A 8 20.16 7.36 -3.74
N LYS A 9 21.06 6.70 -3.04
CA LYS A 9 22.44 7.19 -2.87
C LYS A 9 23.20 7.28 -4.20
N TYR A 10 22.82 6.47 -5.18
CA TYR A 10 23.48 6.42 -6.50
C TYR A 10 22.74 7.25 -7.55
N ILE A 11 21.41 7.29 -7.52
CA ILE A 11 20.61 7.93 -8.56
C ILE A 11 19.97 9.26 -8.13
N GLY A 12 20.04 9.61 -6.84
CA GLY A 12 19.43 10.84 -6.33
C GLY A 12 17.91 10.80 -6.46
N HIS A 13 17.34 11.87 -7.00
CA HIS A 13 15.88 12.02 -7.20
C HIS A 13 15.38 11.52 -8.57
N ALA A 14 16.26 10.94 -9.39
CA ALA A 14 15.89 10.49 -10.74
C ALA A 14 14.75 9.45 -10.69
N PRO A 15 13.89 9.41 -11.74
CA PRO A 15 12.82 8.41 -11.80
C PRO A 15 13.36 6.99 -11.66
N MET A 16 12.70 6.19 -10.83
CA MET A 16 13.09 4.84 -10.49
C MET A 16 11.91 3.89 -10.70
N LEU A 17 12.17 2.69 -11.21
CA LEU A 17 11.19 1.61 -11.20
C LEU A 17 11.26 0.90 -9.85
N SER A 18 10.11 0.57 -9.29
CA SER A 18 10.00 -0.15 -8.04
C SER A 18 8.89 -1.19 -8.13
N VAL A 19 9.07 -2.28 -7.41
CA VAL A 19 8.05 -3.32 -7.27
C VAL A 19 7.59 -3.33 -5.82
N GLY A 20 6.29 -3.40 -5.61
CA GLY A 20 5.75 -3.43 -4.26
C GLY A 20 4.48 -4.25 -4.14
N ALA A 21 4.02 -4.40 -2.92
CA ALA A 21 2.78 -5.08 -2.59
C ALA A 21 1.86 -4.11 -1.84
N THR A 22 0.59 -4.12 -2.21
CA THR A 22 -0.47 -3.39 -1.52
C THR A 22 -1.46 -4.40 -0.97
N VAL A 23 -1.92 -4.18 0.25
CA VAL A 23 -2.71 -5.16 0.99
C VAL A 23 -4.11 -4.65 1.26
N VAL A 24 -5.10 -5.35 0.74
CA VAL A 24 -6.52 -5.09 0.99
C VAL A 24 -6.93 -5.84 2.25
N VAL A 25 -7.36 -5.11 3.27
CA VAL A 25 -7.95 -5.65 4.48
C VAL A 25 -9.40 -5.21 4.53
N LEU A 26 -10.32 -6.17 4.47
CA LEU A 26 -11.75 -5.91 4.47
C LEU A 26 -12.37 -6.35 5.79
N LYS A 27 -13.31 -5.56 6.30
CA LYS A 27 -14.08 -5.86 7.51
C LYS A 27 -15.45 -5.20 7.39
N ASP A 28 -16.51 -5.99 7.44
CA ASP A 28 -17.90 -5.51 7.40
C ASP A 28 -18.14 -4.54 6.22
N HIS A 29 -17.71 -4.91 5.02
CA HIS A 29 -17.81 -4.11 3.79
C HIS A 29 -17.00 -2.81 3.81
N HIS A 30 -16.04 -2.69 4.73
CA HIS A 30 -15.13 -1.56 4.83
C HIS A 30 -13.72 -1.98 4.48
N ILE A 31 -12.93 -1.06 3.94
CA ILE A 31 -11.52 -1.26 3.62
C ILE A 31 -10.64 -0.46 4.57
N LEU A 32 -9.55 -1.07 5.02
CA LEU A 32 -8.56 -0.40 5.85
C LEU A 32 -7.70 0.55 5.02
N LEU A 33 -7.66 1.80 5.42
CA LEU A 33 -6.81 2.83 4.83
C LEU A 33 -5.91 3.45 5.89
N ASN A 34 -4.79 4.01 5.43
CA ASN A 34 -3.85 4.72 6.30
C ASN A 34 -3.70 6.17 5.84
N LEU A 35 -3.72 7.10 6.79
CA LEU A 35 -3.45 8.51 6.50
C LEU A 35 -1.95 8.72 6.47
N ARG A 36 -1.41 9.06 5.31
CA ARG A 36 0.03 9.23 5.10
C ARG A 36 0.50 10.53 5.74
N SER A 37 1.60 10.45 6.49
CA SER A 37 2.20 11.64 7.12
C SER A 37 2.87 12.57 6.10
N ASP A 38 3.35 12.04 4.96
CA ASP A 38 4.07 12.84 3.95
C ASP A 38 3.14 13.69 3.08
N THR A 39 2.02 13.14 2.62
CA THR A 39 1.11 13.81 1.69
C THR A 39 -0.21 14.24 2.33
N HIS A 40 -0.48 13.84 3.57
CA HIS A 40 -1.75 14.06 4.27
C HIS A 40 -2.96 13.55 3.49
N SER A 41 -2.76 12.49 2.71
CA SER A 41 -3.80 11.80 1.97
C SER A 41 -3.87 10.33 2.39
N TRP A 42 -5.02 9.70 2.14
CA TRP A 42 -5.25 8.33 2.54
C TRP A 42 -4.77 7.36 1.46
N GLY A 43 -4.04 6.34 1.88
CA GLY A 43 -3.55 5.26 1.03
C GLY A 43 -4.02 3.90 1.53
N ILE A 44 -3.66 2.86 0.79
CA ILE A 44 -3.86 1.47 1.19
C ILE A 44 -2.53 0.95 1.74
N PRO A 45 -2.50 0.22 2.85
CA PRO A 45 -1.24 -0.31 3.40
C PRO A 45 -0.44 -1.11 2.37
N GLY A 46 0.85 -0.93 2.36
CA GLY A 46 1.77 -1.60 1.43
C GLY A 46 3.10 -0.91 1.36
N GLY A 47 3.99 -1.46 0.57
CA GLY A 47 5.32 -0.88 0.37
C GLY A 47 6.17 -1.69 -0.59
N ALA A 48 7.41 -1.25 -0.75
CA ALA A 48 8.34 -1.82 -1.72
C ALA A 48 8.92 -3.15 -1.25
N ILE A 49 9.17 -4.03 -2.23
CA ILE A 49 9.86 -5.29 -2.00
C ILE A 49 11.31 -5.03 -1.58
N GLU A 50 11.81 -5.85 -0.67
CA GLU A 50 13.22 -5.87 -0.30
C GLU A 50 13.93 -7.04 -0.97
N LEU A 51 15.25 -6.96 -1.07
CA LEU A 51 16.05 -8.02 -1.72
C LEU A 51 15.79 -9.37 -1.06
N GLY A 52 15.47 -10.36 -1.88
CA GLY A 52 15.23 -11.72 -1.43
C GLY A 52 13.82 -12.02 -0.92
N GLU A 53 12.96 -11.01 -0.83
CA GLU A 53 11.57 -11.25 -0.45
C GLU A 53 10.73 -11.75 -1.63
N THR A 54 9.76 -12.62 -1.34
CA THR A 54 8.63 -12.81 -2.25
C THR A 54 7.64 -11.66 -2.06
N LEU A 55 6.75 -11.46 -3.02
CA LEU A 55 5.72 -10.41 -2.88
C LEU A 55 4.76 -10.70 -1.71
N GLU A 56 4.47 -11.97 -1.43
CA GLU A 56 3.65 -12.36 -0.27
C GLU A 56 4.36 -12.00 1.04
N GLN A 57 5.68 -12.19 1.10
CA GLN A 57 6.48 -11.80 2.28
C GLN A 57 6.49 -10.28 2.44
N THR A 58 6.58 -9.53 1.34
CA THR A 58 6.47 -8.07 1.36
C THR A 58 5.11 -7.64 1.91
N ALA A 59 4.03 -8.25 1.43
CA ALA A 59 2.68 -7.97 1.90
C ALA A 59 2.55 -8.21 3.40
N ALA A 60 3.04 -9.35 3.88
CA ALA A 60 2.98 -9.70 5.29
C ALA A 60 3.79 -8.74 6.15
N ARG A 61 5.00 -8.39 5.71
CA ARG A 61 5.88 -7.48 6.45
C ARG A 61 5.28 -6.08 6.52
N GLU A 62 4.83 -5.53 5.41
CA GLU A 62 4.25 -4.19 5.36
C GLU A 62 2.96 -4.09 6.16
N LEU A 63 2.10 -5.12 6.08
CA LEU A 63 0.88 -5.15 6.89
C LEU A 63 1.22 -5.09 8.38
N LYS A 64 2.19 -5.89 8.82
CA LYS A 64 2.61 -5.91 10.21
C LYS A 64 3.24 -4.58 10.65
N GLU A 65 4.14 -4.03 9.84
CA GLU A 65 4.84 -2.77 10.14
C GLU A 65 3.87 -1.59 10.22
N GLU A 66 2.93 -1.50 9.29
CA GLU A 66 2.05 -0.34 9.18
C GLU A 66 0.81 -0.42 10.06
N THR A 67 0.30 -1.62 10.35
CA THR A 67 -1.00 -1.79 11.00
C THR A 67 -0.99 -2.66 12.25
N ASN A 68 0.09 -3.38 12.50
CA ASN A 68 0.21 -4.40 13.54
C ASN A 68 -0.66 -5.65 13.30
N LEU A 69 -1.28 -5.76 12.13
CA LEU A 69 -2.10 -6.93 11.79
C LEU A 69 -1.26 -8.02 11.13
N THR A 70 -1.74 -9.26 11.29
CA THR A 70 -1.24 -10.44 10.58
C THR A 70 -2.39 -11.09 9.82
N ALA A 71 -2.08 -11.97 8.86
CA ALA A 71 -3.08 -12.68 8.08
C ALA A 71 -2.62 -14.13 7.87
N ASP A 72 -3.59 -15.03 7.69
CA ASP A 72 -3.29 -16.44 7.43
C ASP A 72 -2.73 -16.65 6.02
N CYS A 73 -3.26 -15.90 5.04
CA CYS A 73 -2.76 -15.96 3.68
C CYS A 73 -3.03 -14.64 2.93
N PHE A 74 -2.34 -14.49 1.80
CA PHE A 74 -2.44 -13.34 0.91
C PHE A 74 -2.75 -13.85 -0.50
N THR A 75 -3.90 -13.46 -1.04
CA THR A 75 -4.34 -13.86 -2.37
C THR A 75 -4.08 -12.73 -3.37
N LEU A 76 -3.32 -13.01 -4.42
CA LEU A 76 -3.05 -12.02 -5.46
C LEU A 76 -4.34 -11.72 -6.23
N LEU A 77 -4.74 -10.46 -6.23
CA LEU A 77 -5.93 -10.00 -6.94
C LEU A 77 -5.60 -9.45 -8.33
N HIS A 78 -4.56 -8.63 -8.42
CA HIS A 78 -4.22 -7.94 -9.66
C HIS A 78 -2.81 -7.37 -9.63
N LEU A 79 -2.26 -7.07 -10.80
CA LEU A 79 -1.00 -6.34 -10.96
C LEU A 79 -1.30 -5.01 -11.64
N PHE A 80 -0.75 -3.93 -11.09
CA PHE A 80 -0.88 -2.57 -11.63
C PHE A 80 0.47 -2.05 -12.07
N SER A 81 0.47 -1.27 -13.14
CA SER A 81 1.68 -0.59 -13.61
C SER A 81 1.27 0.58 -14.50
N GLY A 82 2.25 1.32 -15.00
CA GLY A 82 2.03 2.39 -15.96
C GLY A 82 1.97 3.77 -15.31
N ARG A 83 1.45 4.73 -16.07
CA ARG A 83 1.48 6.15 -15.67
C ARG A 83 0.65 6.47 -14.43
N ASP A 84 -0.44 5.70 -14.19
CA ASP A 84 -1.27 5.89 -13.01
C ASP A 84 -0.52 5.52 -11.73
N PHE A 85 0.60 4.84 -11.82
CA PHE A 85 1.43 4.41 -10.69
C PHE A 85 2.76 5.19 -10.62
N TYR A 86 2.80 6.35 -11.25
CA TYR A 86 3.81 7.36 -11.03
C TYR A 86 3.52 8.12 -9.73
N PHE A 87 4.54 8.38 -8.93
CA PHE A 87 4.42 9.17 -7.72
C PHE A 87 5.66 10.03 -7.53
N LYS A 88 5.45 11.31 -7.22
CA LYS A 88 6.51 12.23 -6.83
C LYS A 88 6.37 12.54 -5.35
N TYR A 89 7.38 12.15 -4.59
CA TYR A 89 7.44 12.43 -3.17
C TYR A 89 7.72 13.91 -2.90
N PRO A 90 7.33 14.43 -1.72
CA PRO A 90 7.59 15.83 -1.37
C PRO A 90 9.07 16.22 -1.42
N ASN A 91 10.00 15.26 -1.20
CA ASN A 91 11.43 15.50 -1.29
C ASN A 91 11.98 15.54 -2.72
N GLY A 92 11.13 15.32 -3.73
CA GLY A 92 11.50 15.34 -5.15
C GLY A 92 11.80 13.99 -5.76
N ASP A 93 11.82 12.90 -4.99
CA ASP A 93 11.97 11.54 -5.52
C ASP A 93 10.82 11.20 -6.44
N GLU A 94 11.13 10.57 -7.59
CA GLU A 94 10.12 10.12 -8.56
C GLU A 94 10.15 8.60 -8.64
N LEU A 95 8.97 8.00 -8.71
CA LEU A 95 8.81 6.56 -8.69
C LEU A 95 7.72 6.11 -9.66
N TYR A 96 8.02 5.09 -10.46
CA TYR A 96 7.02 4.32 -11.20
C TYR A 96 6.92 2.95 -10.54
N SER A 97 5.76 2.62 -10.00
CA SER A 97 5.57 1.37 -9.24
C SER A 97 4.89 0.30 -10.09
N VAL A 98 5.41 -0.92 -9.97
CA VAL A 98 4.66 -2.13 -10.31
C VAL A 98 4.08 -2.65 -9.01
N VAL A 99 2.76 -2.72 -8.91
CA VAL A 99 2.07 -3.03 -7.64
C VAL A 99 1.33 -4.35 -7.76
N ALA A 100 1.67 -5.28 -6.86
CA ALA A 100 0.91 -6.50 -6.66
C ALA A 100 -0.14 -6.24 -5.59
N LEU A 101 -1.41 -6.34 -5.95
CA LEU A 101 -2.52 -6.15 -5.02
C LEU A 101 -2.92 -7.48 -4.42
N PHE A 102 -2.85 -7.58 -3.10
CA PHE A 102 -3.21 -8.79 -2.34
C PHE A 102 -4.43 -8.55 -1.46
N LEU A 103 -5.27 -9.57 -1.36
CA LEU A 103 -6.30 -9.65 -0.33
C LEU A 103 -5.75 -10.43 0.85
N ALA A 104 -5.74 -9.82 2.03
CA ALA A 104 -5.39 -10.49 3.27
C ALA A 104 -6.59 -11.28 3.77
N GLU A 105 -6.38 -12.55 4.10
CA GLU A 105 -7.42 -13.45 4.59
C GLU A 105 -7.01 -14.02 5.96
N GLY A 106 -8.00 -14.20 6.84
CA GLY A 106 -7.72 -14.64 8.20
C GLY A 106 -6.95 -13.59 9.00
N VAL A 107 -7.37 -12.34 8.90
CA VAL A 107 -6.70 -11.23 9.56
C VAL A 107 -6.94 -11.26 11.06
N SER A 108 -5.87 -11.04 11.83
CA SER A 108 -5.92 -11.00 13.29
C SER A 108 -4.95 -9.94 13.83
N GLY A 109 -5.09 -9.62 15.10
CA GLY A 109 -4.28 -8.64 15.80
C GLY A 109 -5.03 -7.35 16.07
N ASP A 110 -4.43 -6.49 16.88
CA ASP A 110 -5.01 -5.19 17.24
C ASP A 110 -4.41 -4.11 16.35
N LEU A 111 -5.27 -3.32 15.73
CA LEU A 111 -4.89 -2.24 14.85
C LEU A 111 -4.08 -1.20 15.63
N LYS A 112 -2.86 -0.92 15.16
CA LYS A 112 -1.95 -0.01 15.86
C LYS A 112 -0.94 0.57 14.87
N ILE A 113 -0.70 1.88 14.97
CA ILE A 113 0.37 2.55 14.23
C ILE A 113 1.71 2.22 14.90
N THR A 114 2.66 1.67 14.14
CA THR A 114 3.94 1.20 14.69
C THR A 114 5.16 1.83 14.00
N ASP A 115 5.01 2.43 12.82
CA ASP A 115 6.15 2.88 12.01
C ASP A 115 6.30 4.40 11.88
N GLY A 116 5.30 5.18 12.27
CA GLY A 116 5.32 6.64 12.15
C GLY A 116 5.14 7.18 10.74
N GLU A 117 4.99 6.33 9.73
CA GLU A 117 4.72 6.75 8.34
C GLU A 117 3.26 7.14 8.15
N SER A 118 2.40 6.66 9.01
CA SER A 118 0.97 6.97 9.04
C SER A 118 0.61 7.67 10.33
N THR A 119 -0.35 8.58 10.26
CA THR A 119 -0.88 9.29 11.43
C THR A 119 -2.21 8.75 11.89
N GLU A 120 -2.89 7.97 11.06
CA GLU A 120 -4.18 7.38 11.39
C GLU A 120 -4.41 6.12 10.57
N LEU A 121 -5.13 5.15 11.14
CA LEU A 121 -5.62 3.94 10.48
C LEU A 121 -7.11 3.86 10.71
N ARG A 122 -7.88 3.63 9.65
CA ARG A 122 -9.34 3.58 9.76
C ARG A 122 -9.93 2.73 8.64
N TYR A 123 -11.06 2.07 8.93
CA TYR A 123 -11.87 1.37 7.94
C TYR A 123 -12.89 2.32 7.34
N PHE A 124 -13.06 2.28 6.01
CA PHE A 124 -13.99 3.13 5.28
C PHE A 124 -14.92 2.31 4.41
N HIS A 125 -16.19 2.70 4.37
CA HIS A 125 -17.14 2.19 3.39
C HIS A 125 -16.91 2.89 2.05
N LYS A 126 -17.18 2.18 0.93
CA LYS A 126 -16.94 2.72 -0.41
C LYS A 126 -17.71 4.02 -0.70
N ASN A 127 -18.82 4.24 0.00
CA ASN A 127 -19.64 5.46 -0.16
C ASN A 127 -19.17 6.62 0.70
N ASP A 128 -18.21 6.40 1.60
CA ASP A 128 -17.72 7.39 2.55
C ASP A 128 -16.19 7.50 2.50
N LEU A 129 -15.60 7.34 1.31
CA LEU A 129 -14.16 7.38 1.14
C LEU A 129 -13.61 8.78 1.39
N PRO A 130 -12.45 8.89 2.09
CA PRO A 130 -11.78 10.16 2.33
C PRO A 130 -11.01 10.62 1.09
N PRO A 131 -10.35 11.81 1.15
CA PRO A 131 -9.41 12.20 0.09
C PRO A 131 -8.30 11.16 -0.05
N LEU A 132 -8.14 10.61 -1.26
CA LEU A 132 -7.26 9.49 -1.54
C LEU A 132 -5.97 9.94 -2.23
N GLU A 133 -4.88 9.26 -1.90
CA GLU A 133 -3.65 9.31 -2.69
C GLU A 133 -3.95 8.73 -4.09
N SER A 134 -3.29 9.27 -5.14
CA SER A 134 -3.65 8.99 -6.53
C SER A 134 -3.65 7.49 -6.90
N ARG A 135 -2.68 6.74 -6.41
CA ARG A 135 -2.57 5.29 -6.69
C ARG A 135 -3.67 4.51 -5.97
N ALA A 136 -3.97 4.90 -4.73
CA ALA A 136 -5.05 4.31 -3.96
C ALA A 136 -6.40 4.51 -4.65
N LYS A 137 -6.60 5.68 -5.26
CA LYS A 137 -7.82 6.00 -6.00
C LYS A 137 -8.05 5.03 -7.15
N VAL A 138 -7.00 4.74 -7.93
CA VAL A 138 -7.07 3.77 -9.04
C VAL A 138 -7.40 2.36 -8.53
N ILE A 139 -6.72 1.94 -7.46
CA ILE A 139 -6.92 0.60 -6.87
C ILE A 139 -8.34 0.45 -6.31
N LEU A 140 -8.81 1.45 -5.57
CA LEU A 140 -10.15 1.41 -4.98
C LEU A 140 -11.24 1.36 -6.05
N GLN A 141 -11.08 2.12 -7.13
CA GLN A 141 -12.03 2.06 -8.24
C GLN A 141 -12.02 0.67 -8.88
N TRP A 142 -10.86 0.06 -9.06
CA TRP A 142 -10.75 -1.29 -9.57
C TRP A 142 -11.47 -2.30 -8.65
N LEU A 143 -11.27 -2.20 -7.33
CA LEU A 143 -11.93 -3.08 -6.36
C LEU A 143 -13.46 -2.96 -6.41
N ILE A 144 -13.96 -1.74 -6.55
CA ILE A 144 -15.40 -1.47 -6.67
C ILE A 144 -15.94 -2.08 -7.98
N ASP A 145 -15.24 -1.87 -9.10
CA ASP A 145 -15.64 -2.38 -10.41
C ASP A 145 -15.64 -3.91 -10.45
N GLN A 146 -14.78 -4.56 -9.69
CA GLN A 146 -14.74 -6.02 -9.57
C GLN A 146 -15.71 -6.57 -8.52
N SER A 147 -16.49 -5.71 -7.88
CA SER A 147 -17.41 -6.08 -6.78
C SER A 147 -16.71 -6.72 -5.58
N LEU A 148 -15.41 -6.44 -5.41
CA LEU A 148 -14.64 -6.92 -4.26
C LEU A 148 -14.84 -6.00 -3.04
N LEU A 149 -15.15 -4.75 -3.28
CA LEU A 149 -15.55 -3.79 -2.26
C LEU A 149 -16.98 -3.37 -2.56
N SER A 150 -17.91 -3.92 -1.81
CA SER A 150 -19.34 -3.72 -2.05
C SER A 150 -20.03 -2.97 -0.90
#